data_44d8a5ddc1ef57e48466f085f5bb8b1e
#
_entry.id   44d8a5ddc1ef57e48466f085f5bb8b1e
#
_cell.length_a   1.000
_cell.length_b   1.000
_cell.length_c   1.000
_cell.angle_alpha   90.00
_cell.angle_beta   90.00
_cell.angle_gamma   90.00
#
_symmetry.space_group_name_H-M   'P 1'
#
loop_
_entity.id
_entity.type
_entity.pdbx_description
1 polymer ?
#
loop_
_entity_poly.entity_id
_entity_poly.type
_entity_poly.pdbx_seq_one_letter_code
_entity_poly.pdbx_strand_id
1 'polypeptide(L)'
;VYKRQGWSKYKNGNGVWAGFGRSYTMDQNRNLYLVEYARMTFKDSNGSTNSTYGKMEKIVKKGSEFSLPCVPQISNYKNKGWALTKNASSAVYGSRTKITVKESETFYAAREYLPYAVTFNNNTGTSKDKAFQNLYVRAGKNQYITLPKVPEQKGCTALGWATKTKQTKAQYKEGQKVRITKKTKFYAVYRKAKKYTVSFCMSNGSSDSAYASLKKSVTEKSTITLPKVPSRKGYINDGWMLKTSQKTQHYNEGDKVKVYGNCKFYAVQEQAASVVLHKTRGAEYKTIYVKKGDSFTLPGAENPEGYTFMGWSTKPNIVITGSKPGKVQYE
;
A
#
# COMPACT_ATOMS: atom_id res chain seq x y z
N VAL A 1 -40.33 -4.96 36.69
CA VAL A 1 -39.01 -4.33 36.46
C VAL A 1 -38.22 -4.41 37.76
N TYR A 2 -37.30 -5.37 37.88
CA TYR A 2 -36.43 -5.43 39.06
C TYR A 2 -35.39 -4.31 38.95
N LYS A 3 -35.66 -3.18 39.60
CA LYS A 3 -34.63 -2.17 39.83
C LYS A 3 -33.68 -2.79 40.87
N ARG A 4 -32.46 -3.15 40.48
CA ARG A 4 -31.40 -3.49 41.44
C ARG A 4 -30.97 -2.20 42.09
N GLN A 5 -31.26 -2.03 43.32
CA GLN A 5 -30.89 -0.90 44.17
C GLN A 5 -30.00 -1.41 45.30
N GLY A 6 -29.13 -0.59 45.76
CA GLY A 6 -28.26 -0.86 46.90
C GLY A 6 -27.74 0.45 47.49
N TRP A 7 -27.18 0.36 48.68
CA TRP A 7 -26.64 1.51 49.38
C TRP A 7 -25.11 1.51 49.29
N SER A 8 -24.52 2.65 49.05
CA SER A 8 -23.10 2.87 49.06
C SER A 8 -22.71 3.84 50.17
N LYS A 9 -21.58 3.60 50.81
CA LYS A 9 -20.98 4.54 51.78
C LYS A 9 -20.26 5.70 51.08
N TYR A 10 -20.08 5.64 49.77
CA TYR A 10 -19.44 6.70 48.99
C TYR A 10 -20.44 7.46 48.12
N LYS A 11 -20.35 8.78 48.10
CA LYS A 11 -21.23 9.67 47.33
C LYS A 11 -21.20 9.36 45.81
N ASN A 12 -20.06 8.92 45.31
CA ASN A 12 -19.91 8.48 43.92
C ASN A 12 -20.51 7.10 43.62
N GLY A 13 -21.06 6.41 44.67
CA GLY A 13 -21.66 5.09 44.58
C GLY A 13 -20.69 3.97 44.25
N ASN A 14 -19.39 4.13 44.47
CA ASN A 14 -18.41 3.07 44.32
C ASN A 14 -18.51 2.07 45.48
N GLY A 15 -18.69 0.81 45.14
CA GLY A 15 -18.88 -0.28 46.10
C GLY A 15 -20.27 -0.25 46.76
N VAL A 16 -21.08 -1.27 46.51
CA VAL A 16 -22.35 -1.47 47.25
C VAL A 16 -21.99 -1.96 48.66
N TRP A 17 -22.23 -1.14 49.67
CA TRP A 17 -22.02 -1.51 51.07
C TRP A 17 -23.13 -2.37 51.61
N ALA A 18 -24.37 -2.07 51.25
CA ALA A 18 -25.56 -2.76 51.77
C ALA A 18 -26.55 -3.06 50.62
N GLY A 19 -27.02 -4.30 50.53
CA GLY A 19 -28.10 -4.71 49.64
C GLY A 19 -29.48 -4.32 50.24
N PHE A 20 -30.48 -4.19 49.37
CA PHE A 20 -31.84 -3.88 49.75
C PHE A 20 -32.47 -5.05 50.59
N GLY A 21 -33.12 -4.74 51.67
CA GLY A 21 -33.83 -5.72 52.54
C GLY A 21 -32.91 -6.56 53.44
N ARG A 22 -31.64 -6.19 53.60
CA ARG A 22 -30.73 -6.85 54.54
C ARG A 22 -30.55 -6.03 55.81
N SER A 23 -30.44 -6.71 56.95
CA SER A 23 -30.15 -6.11 58.23
C SER A 23 -28.61 -5.93 58.39
N TYR A 24 -28.22 -4.84 58.99
CA TYR A 24 -26.81 -4.48 59.23
C TYR A 24 -26.65 -3.93 60.64
N THR A 25 -25.59 -4.30 61.32
CA THR A 25 -25.21 -3.73 62.61
C THR A 25 -24.48 -2.40 62.38
N MET A 26 -24.94 -1.36 63.03
CA MET A 26 -24.38 0.00 62.94
C MET A 26 -23.49 0.25 64.12
N ASP A 27 -22.22 0.46 63.87
CA ASP A 27 -21.16 0.72 64.85
C ASP A 27 -20.83 2.22 64.97
N GLN A 28 -21.28 3.03 64.02
CA GLN A 28 -21.04 4.46 63.95
C GLN A 28 -22.07 5.15 63.04
N ASN A 29 -22.20 6.46 63.13
CA ASN A 29 -23.03 7.24 62.20
C ASN A 29 -22.46 7.14 60.76
N ARG A 30 -23.35 6.85 59.80
CA ARG A 30 -22.96 6.69 58.38
C ARG A 30 -23.96 7.39 57.47
N ASN A 31 -23.40 8.03 56.43
CA ASN A 31 -24.21 8.48 55.31
C ASN A 31 -24.26 7.35 54.25
N LEU A 32 -25.45 6.97 53.83
CA LEU A 32 -25.66 5.97 52.80
C LEU A 32 -26.27 6.66 51.57
N TYR A 33 -25.70 6.37 50.41
CA TYR A 33 -26.14 6.92 49.12
C TYR A 33 -26.81 5.83 48.30
N LEU A 34 -27.98 6.13 47.76
CA LEU A 34 -28.72 5.20 46.88
C LEU A 34 -27.92 4.98 45.59
N VAL A 35 -27.67 3.72 45.25
CA VAL A 35 -27.08 3.32 43.99
C VAL A 35 -28.12 2.64 43.13
N GLU A 36 -28.46 3.25 42.02
CA GLU A 36 -29.43 2.72 41.07
C GLU A 36 -28.71 2.11 39.84
N TYR A 37 -29.33 1.03 39.38
CA TYR A 37 -28.89 0.33 38.18
C TYR A 37 -29.99 0.32 37.14
N ALA A 38 -29.60 0.43 35.88
CA ALA A 38 -30.48 0.40 34.72
C ALA A 38 -30.17 -0.86 33.87
N ARG A 39 -31.18 -1.39 33.22
CA ARG A 39 -31.05 -2.55 32.32
C ARG A 39 -30.94 -2.08 30.90
N MET A 40 -29.86 -2.45 30.24
CA MET A 40 -29.60 -2.25 28.80
C MET A 40 -30.02 -3.53 28.08
N THR A 41 -31.14 -3.50 27.36
CA THR A 41 -31.68 -4.65 26.64
C THR A 41 -31.44 -4.48 25.14
N PHE A 42 -31.08 -5.55 24.46
CA PHE A 42 -30.79 -5.55 23.02
C PHE A 42 -31.73 -6.51 22.29
N LYS A 43 -32.27 -6.08 21.16
CA LYS A 43 -33.23 -6.86 20.37
C LYS A 43 -32.94 -6.73 18.87
N ASP A 44 -33.44 -7.67 18.09
CA ASP A 44 -33.44 -7.54 16.63
C ASP A 44 -34.32 -6.37 16.18
N SER A 45 -34.25 -6.00 14.92
CA SER A 45 -34.96 -4.88 14.31
C SER A 45 -36.48 -4.95 14.57
N ASN A 46 -37.07 -6.12 14.43
CA ASN A 46 -38.52 -6.37 14.69
C ASN A 46 -38.90 -6.50 16.18
N GLY A 47 -37.95 -6.40 17.08
CA GLY A 47 -38.16 -6.57 18.52
C GLY A 47 -38.05 -8.01 19.01
N SER A 48 -37.76 -8.97 18.16
CA SER A 48 -37.48 -10.35 18.58
C SER A 48 -36.16 -10.44 19.36
N THR A 49 -36.05 -11.49 20.16
CA THR A 49 -34.84 -11.80 20.91
C THR A 49 -34.44 -13.26 20.68
N ASN A 50 -33.17 -13.54 20.83
CA ASN A 50 -32.60 -14.88 20.80
C ASN A 50 -31.41 -14.94 21.79
N SER A 51 -30.75 -16.08 21.88
CA SER A 51 -29.63 -16.27 22.80
C SER A 51 -28.49 -15.26 22.58
N THR A 52 -28.26 -14.79 21.35
CA THR A 52 -27.23 -13.78 21.03
C THR A 52 -27.58 -12.44 21.68
N TYR A 53 -28.80 -11.95 21.48
CA TYR A 53 -29.25 -10.69 22.08
C TYR A 53 -29.41 -10.80 23.62
N GLY A 54 -29.87 -11.95 24.13
CA GLY A 54 -29.97 -12.18 25.56
C GLY A 54 -28.61 -12.09 26.27
N LYS A 55 -27.54 -12.61 25.66
CA LYS A 55 -26.16 -12.49 26.18
C LYS A 55 -25.64 -11.06 26.19
N MET A 56 -26.21 -10.17 25.40
CA MET A 56 -25.81 -8.74 25.33
C MET A 56 -26.44 -7.92 26.45
N GLU A 57 -27.53 -8.39 27.06
CA GLU A 57 -28.19 -7.67 28.16
C GLU A 57 -27.18 -7.38 29.28
N LYS A 58 -27.20 -6.14 29.78
CA LYS A 58 -26.35 -5.69 30.87
C LYS A 58 -27.14 -4.88 31.89
N ILE A 59 -26.79 -5.05 33.14
CA ILE A 59 -27.23 -4.21 34.24
C ILE A 59 -26.06 -3.26 34.55
N VAL A 60 -26.32 -1.98 34.41
CA VAL A 60 -25.27 -0.94 34.45
C VAL A 60 -25.69 0.12 35.47
N LYS A 61 -24.75 0.63 36.24
CA LYS A 61 -24.97 1.70 37.20
C LYS A 61 -25.40 2.98 36.49
N LYS A 62 -26.49 3.64 37.01
CA LYS A 62 -26.88 4.95 36.51
C LYS A 62 -25.75 5.98 36.68
N GLY A 63 -25.60 6.87 35.71
CA GLY A 63 -24.55 7.87 35.65
C GLY A 63 -23.20 7.36 35.15
N SER A 64 -23.01 6.05 34.94
CA SER A 64 -21.76 5.54 34.37
C SER A 64 -21.80 5.50 32.85
N GLU A 65 -20.62 5.48 32.23
CA GLU A 65 -20.48 5.20 30.81
C GLU A 65 -20.70 3.71 30.48
N PHE A 66 -21.36 3.47 29.37
CA PHE A 66 -21.59 2.14 28.84
C PHE A 66 -21.31 2.13 27.32
N SER A 67 -20.45 1.24 26.85
CA SER A 67 -20.19 1.04 25.43
C SER A 67 -21.20 0.07 24.83
N LEU A 68 -21.96 0.53 23.84
CA LEU A 68 -22.92 -0.32 23.13
C LEU A 68 -22.21 -1.45 22.41
N PRO A 69 -22.72 -2.69 22.45
CA PRO A 69 -22.13 -3.82 21.73
C PRO A 69 -22.22 -3.63 20.21
N CYS A 70 -21.48 -4.45 19.46
CA CYS A 70 -21.67 -4.53 18.01
C CYS A 70 -23.03 -5.17 17.69
N VAL A 71 -23.74 -4.65 16.69
CA VAL A 71 -24.95 -5.28 16.18
C VAL A 71 -24.58 -6.63 15.56
N PRO A 72 -25.23 -7.75 15.95
CA PRO A 72 -24.97 -9.06 15.37
C PRO A 72 -25.18 -9.07 13.85
N GLN A 73 -24.26 -9.69 13.12
CA GLN A 73 -24.37 -9.79 11.67
C GLN A 73 -25.43 -10.79 11.25
N ILE A 74 -26.29 -10.39 10.30
CA ILE A 74 -27.26 -11.27 9.65
C ILE A 74 -27.00 -11.26 8.14
N SER A 75 -27.19 -12.42 7.50
CA SER A 75 -27.07 -12.54 6.04
C SER A 75 -28.06 -11.60 5.33
N ASN A 76 -27.63 -10.99 4.25
CA ASN A 76 -28.40 -10.06 3.41
C ASN A 76 -28.76 -8.72 4.05
N TYR A 77 -28.20 -8.40 5.21
CA TYR A 77 -28.40 -7.12 5.86
C TYR A 77 -27.06 -6.41 6.12
N LYS A 78 -27.08 -5.09 5.99
CA LYS A 78 -26.00 -4.21 6.44
C LYS A 78 -26.41 -3.60 7.78
N ASN A 79 -25.59 -3.80 8.80
CA ASN A 79 -25.80 -3.18 10.10
C ASN A 79 -25.55 -1.67 10.02
N LYS A 80 -26.49 -0.88 10.56
CA LYS A 80 -26.39 0.57 10.69
C LYS A 80 -26.01 1.01 12.11
N GLY A 81 -26.37 0.21 13.11
CA GLY A 81 -26.16 0.49 14.52
C GLY A 81 -27.40 0.14 15.35
N TRP A 82 -27.62 0.86 16.43
CA TRP A 82 -28.74 0.69 17.35
C TRP A 82 -29.75 1.84 17.27
N ALA A 83 -31.00 1.51 17.25
CA ALA A 83 -32.13 2.44 17.31
C ALA A 83 -32.92 2.27 18.61
N LEU A 84 -33.75 3.25 18.96
CA LEU A 84 -34.63 3.21 20.14
C LEU A 84 -36.04 2.70 19.81
N THR A 85 -36.34 2.52 18.51
CA THR A 85 -37.65 2.03 18.05
C THR A 85 -37.48 0.82 17.13
N LYS A 86 -38.50 -0.04 17.12
CA LYS A 86 -38.55 -1.20 16.21
C LYS A 86 -38.59 -0.77 14.75
N ASN A 87 -37.98 -1.57 13.88
CA ASN A 87 -38.00 -1.40 12.44
C ASN A 87 -37.47 -0.02 11.95
N ALA A 88 -36.64 0.63 12.74
CA ALA A 88 -36.05 1.89 12.36
C ALA A 88 -35.13 1.73 11.12
N SER A 89 -35.27 2.63 10.15
CA SER A 89 -34.45 2.67 8.92
C SER A 89 -33.08 3.26 9.16
N SER A 90 -32.87 3.97 10.26
CA SER A 90 -31.61 4.61 10.66
C SER A 90 -31.25 4.26 12.11
N ALA A 91 -29.97 4.26 12.41
CA ALA A 91 -29.48 4.11 13.76
C ALA A 91 -29.42 5.48 14.46
N VAL A 92 -29.70 5.48 15.78
CA VAL A 92 -29.43 6.59 16.68
C VAL A 92 -27.99 6.53 17.18
N TYR A 93 -27.51 5.31 17.43
CA TYR A 93 -26.16 5.05 17.94
C TYR A 93 -25.40 4.07 17.04
N GLY A 94 -24.15 4.35 16.76
CA GLY A 94 -23.25 3.37 16.14
C GLY A 94 -22.89 2.23 17.10
N SER A 95 -22.41 1.12 16.57
CA SER A 95 -21.78 0.07 17.37
C SER A 95 -20.58 0.66 18.14
N ARG A 96 -20.39 0.23 19.40
CA ARG A 96 -19.33 0.71 20.30
C ARG A 96 -19.44 2.18 20.73
N THR A 97 -20.52 2.87 20.38
CA THR A 97 -20.77 4.21 20.92
C THR A 97 -20.85 4.14 22.43
N LYS A 98 -20.19 5.05 23.12
CA LYS A 98 -20.31 5.25 24.57
C LYS A 98 -21.50 6.14 24.87
N ILE A 99 -22.33 5.73 25.80
CA ILE A 99 -23.49 6.49 26.29
C ILE A 99 -23.42 6.60 27.80
N THR A 100 -23.95 7.69 28.36
CA THR A 100 -24.17 7.82 29.80
C THR A 100 -25.52 7.17 30.16
N VAL A 101 -25.50 6.21 31.07
CA VAL A 101 -26.69 5.44 31.47
C VAL A 101 -27.59 6.29 32.37
N LYS A 102 -28.73 6.71 31.87
CA LYS A 102 -29.73 7.50 32.62
C LYS A 102 -30.81 6.62 33.20
N GLU A 103 -31.36 5.69 32.42
CA GLU A 103 -32.45 4.80 32.77
C GLU A 103 -32.37 3.48 31.99
N SER A 104 -33.26 2.55 32.28
CA SER A 104 -33.35 1.30 31.53
C SER A 104 -33.78 1.57 30.09
N GLU A 105 -33.08 1.02 29.13
CA GLU A 105 -33.29 1.29 27.71
C GLU A 105 -33.30 0.00 26.90
N THR A 106 -34.10 -0.03 25.85
CA THR A 106 -34.10 -1.13 24.87
C THR A 106 -33.60 -0.63 23.52
N PHE A 107 -32.56 -1.26 23.06
CA PHE A 107 -31.91 -0.98 21.77
C PHE A 107 -32.35 -2.01 20.73
N TYR A 108 -32.76 -1.53 19.58
CA TYR A 108 -33.17 -2.35 18.42
C TYR A 108 -32.11 -2.26 17.33
N ALA A 109 -31.74 -3.39 16.75
CA ALA A 109 -30.78 -3.42 15.65
C ALA A 109 -31.35 -2.68 14.43
N ALA A 110 -30.71 -1.58 14.03
CA ALA A 110 -31.03 -0.89 12.79
C ALA A 110 -30.25 -1.50 11.63
N ARG A 111 -30.95 -1.92 10.58
CA ARG A 111 -30.37 -2.63 9.43
C ARG A 111 -30.95 -2.20 8.10
N GLU A 112 -30.16 -2.31 7.07
CA GLU A 112 -30.57 -2.13 5.68
C GLU A 112 -30.61 -3.49 4.97
N TYR A 113 -31.74 -3.82 4.37
CA TYR A 113 -31.91 -5.04 3.58
C TYR A 113 -31.22 -4.92 2.22
N LEU A 114 -30.36 -5.86 1.89
CA LEU A 114 -29.58 -5.91 0.63
C LEU A 114 -29.97 -7.15 -0.17
N PRO A 115 -31.09 -7.13 -0.91
CA PRO A 115 -31.63 -8.31 -1.58
C PRO A 115 -30.78 -8.81 -2.75
N TYR A 116 -30.03 -7.94 -3.40
CA TYR A 116 -29.38 -8.26 -4.66
C TYR A 116 -27.93 -8.72 -4.46
N ALA A 117 -27.65 -9.95 -4.83
CA ALA A 117 -26.30 -10.46 -4.95
C ALA A 117 -25.64 -9.89 -6.20
N VAL A 118 -24.47 -9.30 -6.06
CA VAL A 118 -23.60 -8.88 -7.16
C VAL A 118 -22.34 -9.73 -7.12
N THR A 119 -22.13 -10.49 -8.17
CA THR A 119 -20.98 -11.41 -8.30
C THR A 119 -20.07 -10.95 -9.45
N PHE A 120 -18.80 -11.22 -9.26
CA PHE A 120 -17.74 -10.93 -10.21
C PHE A 120 -17.11 -12.25 -10.66
N ASN A 121 -16.87 -12.39 -11.95
CA ASN A 121 -16.42 -13.64 -12.55
C ASN A 121 -15.35 -13.33 -13.60
N ASN A 122 -14.56 -14.35 -13.95
CA ASN A 122 -13.70 -14.23 -15.11
C ASN A 122 -14.54 -14.19 -16.42
N ASN A 123 -13.88 -13.94 -17.55
CA ASN A 123 -14.57 -13.81 -18.84
C ASN A 123 -15.23 -15.10 -19.35
N THR A 124 -14.88 -16.24 -18.81
CA THR A 124 -15.48 -17.56 -19.13
C THR A 124 -16.70 -17.89 -18.28
N GLY A 125 -16.99 -17.07 -17.27
CA GLY A 125 -18.13 -17.26 -16.37
C GLY A 125 -17.86 -18.11 -15.15
N THR A 126 -16.63 -18.56 -14.94
CA THR A 126 -16.23 -19.30 -13.74
C THR A 126 -15.74 -18.34 -12.66
N SER A 127 -16.08 -18.63 -11.40
CA SER A 127 -15.65 -17.86 -10.23
C SER A 127 -14.89 -18.74 -9.22
N LYS A 128 -14.21 -19.80 -9.68
CA LYS A 128 -13.41 -20.66 -8.81
C LYS A 128 -12.19 -19.95 -8.23
N ASP A 129 -11.74 -18.88 -8.87
CA ASP A 129 -10.64 -18.07 -8.39
C ASP A 129 -11.08 -17.21 -7.20
N LYS A 130 -10.38 -17.33 -6.07
CA LYS A 130 -10.61 -16.56 -4.84
C LYS A 130 -10.57 -15.05 -5.08
N ALA A 131 -9.75 -14.57 -6.03
CA ALA A 131 -9.67 -13.16 -6.38
C ALA A 131 -11.02 -12.59 -6.84
N PHE A 132 -11.83 -13.37 -7.58
CA PHE A 132 -13.18 -12.99 -7.97
C PHE A 132 -14.21 -13.22 -6.87
N GLN A 133 -14.09 -14.29 -6.10
CA GLN A 133 -15.00 -14.59 -4.98
C GLN A 133 -14.99 -13.50 -3.92
N ASN A 134 -13.80 -12.96 -3.61
CA ASN A 134 -13.62 -11.90 -2.63
C ASN A 134 -14.23 -10.55 -3.04
N LEU A 135 -14.61 -10.40 -4.31
CA LEU A 135 -15.27 -9.19 -4.82
C LEU A 135 -16.80 -9.20 -4.64
N TYR A 136 -17.35 -10.32 -4.17
CA TYR A 136 -18.79 -10.45 -3.94
C TYR A 136 -19.31 -9.34 -3.02
N VAL A 137 -20.40 -8.68 -3.45
CA VAL A 137 -21.11 -7.69 -2.63
C VAL A 137 -22.61 -7.90 -2.72
N ARG A 138 -23.33 -7.33 -1.76
CA ARG A 138 -24.79 -7.23 -1.81
C ARG A 138 -25.21 -5.77 -1.96
N ALA A 139 -26.29 -5.55 -2.64
CA ALA A 139 -26.83 -4.21 -2.87
C ALA A 139 -28.31 -4.15 -2.55
N GLY A 140 -28.76 -2.99 -2.08
CA GLY A 140 -30.18 -2.63 -1.97
C GLY A 140 -30.81 -2.32 -3.31
N LYS A 141 -32.15 -2.18 -3.34
CA LYS A 141 -32.88 -1.76 -4.52
C LYS A 141 -32.43 -0.35 -4.95
N ASN A 142 -32.02 -0.22 -6.21
CA ASN A 142 -31.53 1.03 -6.79
C ASN A 142 -30.25 1.60 -6.16
N GLN A 143 -29.55 0.83 -5.33
CA GLN A 143 -28.27 1.24 -4.75
C GLN A 143 -27.19 1.30 -5.83
N TYR A 144 -26.31 2.29 -5.72
CA TYR A 144 -25.08 2.35 -6.53
C TYR A 144 -23.96 1.58 -5.84
N ILE A 145 -23.25 0.76 -6.59
CA ILE A 145 -21.98 0.17 -6.18
C ILE A 145 -20.85 0.73 -7.03
N THR A 146 -19.67 0.83 -6.46
CA THR A 146 -18.45 1.12 -7.20
C THR A 146 -17.86 -0.20 -7.68
N LEU A 147 -17.64 -0.33 -8.99
CA LEU A 147 -17.04 -1.54 -9.55
C LEU A 147 -15.58 -1.69 -9.09
N PRO A 148 -15.18 -2.85 -8.60
CA PRO A 148 -13.84 -3.08 -8.12
C PRO A 148 -12.82 -3.11 -9.28
N LYS A 149 -11.53 -3.05 -8.91
CA LYS A 149 -10.45 -3.35 -9.85
C LYS A 149 -10.61 -4.78 -10.37
N VAL A 150 -10.38 -4.98 -11.66
CA VAL A 150 -10.39 -6.33 -12.28
C VAL A 150 -9.15 -7.08 -11.79
N PRO A 151 -9.29 -8.32 -11.29
CA PRO A 151 -8.13 -9.13 -10.89
C PRO A 151 -7.11 -9.29 -12.02
N GLU A 152 -5.85 -9.29 -11.69
CA GLU A 152 -4.77 -9.43 -12.66
C GLU A 152 -4.74 -10.83 -13.28
N GLN A 153 -4.54 -10.91 -14.59
CA GLN A 153 -4.37 -12.16 -15.34
C GLN A 153 -3.05 -12.09 -16.11
N LYS A 154 -2.19 -13.11 -15.90
CA LYS A 154 -0.86 -13.18 -16.55
C LYS A 154 -0.98 -13.05 -18.07
N GLY A 155 -0.18 -12.17 -18.65
CA GLY A 155 -0.14 -11.94 -20.09
C GLY A 155 -1.34 -11.18 -20.67
N CYS A 156 -2.23 -10.65 -19.81
CA CYS A 156 -3.40 -9.91 -20.21
C CYS A 156 -3.42 -8.49 -19.61
N THR A 157 -4.11 -7.59 -20.28
CA THR A 157 -4.44 -6.27 -19.75
C THR A 157 -5.93 -6.22 -19.49
N ALA A 158 -6.32 -5.87 -18.27
CA ALA A 158 -7.72 -5.66 -17.90
C ALA A 158 -8.27 -4.43 -18.62
N LEU A 159 -9.48 -4.55 -19.16
CA LEU A 159 -10.21 -3.48 -19.83
C LEU A 159 -11.37 -2.96 -18.98
N GLY A 160 -11.88 -3.76 -18.03
CA GLY A 160 -13.01 -3.46 -17.19
C GLY A 160 -13.98 -4.61 -17.06
N TRP A 161 -15.26 -4.31 -16.93
CA TRP A 161 -16.33 -5.25 -16.66
C TRP A 161 -17.42 -5.25 -17.75
N ALA A 162 -18.06 -6.39 -17.93
CA ALA A 162 -19.23 -6.56 -18.78
C ALA A 162 -20.31 -7.38 -18.07
N THR A 163 -21.56 -7.33 -18.53
CA THR A 163 -22.68 -8.13 -18.01
C THR A 163 -22.91 -9.44 -18.75
N LYS A 164 -22.12 -9.70 -19.80
CA LYS A 164 -22.13 -10.95 -20.56
C LYS A 164 -20.72 -11.55 -20.62
N THR A 165 -20.63 -12.87 -20.75
CA THR A 165 -19.37 -13.60 -20.94
C THR A 165 -18.78 -13.37 -22.32
N LYS A 166 -17.50 -13.72 -22.52
CA LYS A 166 -16.78 -13.72 -23.80
C LYS A 166 -16.75 -12.36 -24.50
N GLN A 167 -16.86 -11.27 -23.73
CA GLN A 167 -16.78 -9.93 -24.29
C GLN A 167 -15.33 -9.53 -24.55
N THR A 168 -15.08 -8.83 -25.65
CA THR A 168 -13.77 -8.25 -26.03
C THR A 168 -13.69 -6.75 -25.70
N LYS A 169 -14.83 -6.11 -25.43
CA LYS A 169 -14.94 -4.71 -25.02
C LYS A 169 -15.63 -4.61 -23.67
N ALA A 170 -15.07 -3.82 -22.77
CA ALA A 170 -15.70 -3.54 -21.49
C ALA A 170 -16.90 -2.59 -21.65
N GLN A 171 -17.99 -2.90 -20.93
CA GLN A 171 -19.16 -2.03 -20.82
C GLN A 171 -18.97 -0.99 -19.71
N TYR A 172 -18.20 -1.36 -18.69
CA TYR A 172 -17.96 -0.54 -17.51
C TYR A 172 -16.46 -0.52 -17.17
N LYS A 173 -15.99 0.64 -16.74
CA LYS A 173 -14.61 0.80 -16.25
C LYS A 173 -14.48 0.40 -14.78
N GLU A 174 -13.28 0.07 -14.37
CA GLU A 174 -12.92 -0.01 -12.94
C GLU A 174 -13.22 1.30 -12.24
N GLY A 175 -13.74 1.27 -11.00
CA GLY A 175 -14.11 2.46 -10.24
C GLY A 175 -15.43 3.10 -10.65
N GLN A 176 -16.07 2.66 -11.75
CA GLN A 176 -17.35 3.22 -12.20
C GLN A 176 -18.47 2.87 -11.23
N LYS A 177 -19.33 3.84 -10.91
CA LYS A 177 -20.56 3.63 -10.14
C LYS A 177 -21.67 3.08 -11.04
N VAL A 178 -22.26 1.96 -10.62
CA VAL A 178 -23.34 1.29 -11.36
C VAL A 178 -24.54 1.08 -10.44
N ARG A 179 -25.73 1.46 -10.92
CA ARG A 179 -26.99 1.28 -10.19
C ARG A 179 -27.43 -0.19 -10.28
N ILE A 180 -27.71 -0.81 -9.13
CA ILE A 180 -28.13 -2.20 -9.05
C ILE A 180 -29.65 -2.26 -8.84
N THR A 181 -30.34 -2.86 -9.81
CA THR A 181 -31.81 -3.00 -9.80
C THR A 181 -32.27 -4.45 -9.63
N LYS A 182 -31.34 -5.41 -9.78
CA LYS A 182 -31.58 -6.85 -9.70
C LYS A 182 -30.29 -7.60 -9.39
N LYS A 183 -30.38 -8.90 -9.10
CA LYS A 183 -29.19 -9.79 -9.03
C LYS A 183 -28.36 -9.63 -10.31
N THR A 184 -27.10 -9.28 -10.17
CA THR A 184 -26.24 -8.92 -11.29
C THR A 184 -24.95 -9.72 -11.27
N LYS A 185 -24.50 -10.13 -12.45
CA LYS A 185 -23.19 -10.78 -12.64
C LYS A 185 -22.34 -9.88 -13.51
N PHE A 186 -21.13 -9.58 -13.07
CA PHE A 186 -20.12 -8.90 -13.88
C PHE A 186 -19.03 -9.91 -14.27
N TYR A 187 -18.55 -9.76 -15.49
CA TYR A 187 -17.51 -10.58 -16.09
C TYR A 187 -16.32 -9.72 -16.45
N ALA A 188 -15.14 -10.12 -16.03
CA ALA A 188 -13.91 -9.41 -16.33
C ALA A 188 -13.64 -9.43 -17.84
N VAL A 189 -13.27 -8.31 -18.40
CA VAL A 189 -12.89 -8.20 -19.81
C VAL A 189 -11.39 -7.93 -19.90
N TYR A 190 -10.70 -8.76 -20.68
CA TYR A 190 -9.27 -8.68 -20.90
C TYR A 190 -8.96 -8.62 -22.39
N ARG A 191 -7.80 -8.05 -22.70
CA ARG A 191 -7.12 -8.28 -23.99
C ARG A 191 -5.72 -8.86 -23.73
N LYS A 192 -5.15 -9.52 -24.71
CA LYS A 192 -3.74 -9.91 -24.66
C LYS A 192 -2.87 -8.68 -24.46
N ALA A 193 -1.95 -8.76 -23.50
CA ALA A 193 -1.05 -7.64 -23.24
C ALA A 193 -0.10 -7.43 -24.42
N LYS A 194 0.12 -6.17 -24.78
CA LYS A 194 1.10 -5.83 -25.84
C LYS A 194 2.50 -6.09 -25.31
N LYS A 195 3.38 -6.51 -26.21
CA LYS A 195 4.82 -6.57 -25.95
C LYS A 195 5.49 -5.39 -26.61
N TYR A 196 6.44 -4.81 -25.90
CA TYR A 196 7.24 -3.70 -26.38
C TYR A 196 8.71 -4.04 -26.34
N THR A 197 9.46 -3.47 -27.29
CA THR A 197 10.90 -3.59 -27.33
C THR A 197 11.54 -2.39 -26.64
N VAL A 198 12.42 -2.66 -25.70
CA VAL A 198 13.33 -1.68 -25.11
C VAL A 198 14.71 -1.92 -25.69
N SER A 199 15.26 -0.92 -26.37
CA SER A 199 16.58 -0.96 -26.99
C SER A 199 17.52 0.02 -26.30
N PHE A 200 18.80 -0.28 -26.35
CA PHE A 200 19.86 0.53 -25.79
C PHE A 200 20.89 0.80 -26.88
N CYS A 201 21.40 2.03 -26.97
CA CYS A 201 22.27 2.47 -28.03
C CYS A 201 23.37 3.42 -27.51
N MET A 202 24.39 3.59 -28.25
CA MET A 202 25.36 4.66 -28.05
C MET A 202 24.71 6.04 -28.18
N SER A 203 25.40 7.10 -27.78
CA SER A 203 24.90 8.49 -27.86
C SER A 203 24.47 8.91 -29.27
N ASN A 204 25.16 8.42 -30.31
CA ASN A 204 24.87 8.66 -31.73
C ASN A 204 23.73 7.77 -32.28
N GLY A 205 23.16 6.85 -31.49
CA GLY A 205 22.10 5.93 -31.90
C GLY A 205 22.59 4.64 -32.56
N SER A 206 23.88 4.44 -32.74
CA SER A 206 24.45 3.16 -33.20
C SER A 206 24.44 2.13 -32.07
N SER A 207 24.61 0.87 -32.40
CA SER A 207 24.63 -0.23 -31.43
C SER A 207 25.70 -1.25 -31.87
N ASP A 208 26.54 -1.62 -30.95
CA ASP A 208 27.44 -2.78 -31.08
C ASP A 208 26.86 -3.99 -30.33
N SER A 209 27.63 -5.08 -30.25
CA SER A 209 27.22 -6.29 -29.57
C SER A 209 26.89 -6.08 -28.09
N ALA A 210 27.62 -5.20 -27.40
CA ALA A 210 27.40 -4.90 -25.98
C ALA A 210 26.04 -4.23 -25.75
N TYR A 211 25.68 -3.23 -26.57
CA TYR A 211 24.39 -2.56 -26.50
C TYR A 211 23.24 -3.45 -27.02
N ALA A 212 23.48 -4.22 -28.09
CA ALA A 212 22.48 -5.13 -28.63
C ALA A 212 22.08 -6.21 -27.63
N SER A 213 23.01 -6.69 -26.82
CA SER A 213 22.73 -7.69 -25.74
C SER A 213 21.81 -7.18 -24.66
N LEU A 214 21.69 -5.88 -24.45
CA LEU A 214 20.82 -5.24 -23.47
C LEU A 214 19.37 -5.15 -23.92
N LYS A 215 19.07 -5.41 -25.19
CA LYS A 215 17.72 -5.37 -25.76
C LYS A 215 16.76 -6.30 -25.00
N LYS A 216 15.59 -5.79 -24.64
CA LYS A 216 14.57 -6.54 -23.91
C LYS A 216 13.21 -6.47 -24.60
N SER A 217 12.48 -7.58 -24.57
CA SER A 217 11.05 -7.63 -24.89
C SER A 217 10.27 -7.67 -23.60
N VAL A 218 9.43 -6.69 -23.35
CA VAL A 218 8.70 -6.52 -22.09
C VAL A 218 7.22 -6.36 -22.34
N THR A 219 6.41 -6.75 -21.39
CA THR A 219 4.95 -6.56 -21.43
C THR A 219 4.63 -5.09 -21.12
N GLU A 220 3.60 -4.55 -21.73
CA GLU A 220 3.13 -3.19 -21.44
C GLU A 220 2.92 -2.95 -19.94
N LYS A 221 3.21 -1.73 -19.50
CA LYS A 221 3.13 -1.30 -18.10
C LYS A 221 4.07 -2.05 -17.13
N SER A 222 4.92 -2.96 -17.61
CA SER A 222 5.95 -3.54 -16.75
C SER A 222 7.04 -2.50 -16.45
N THR A 223 7.69 -2.69 -15.30
CA THR A 223 8.83 -1.87 -14.89
C THR A 223 10.12 -2.61 -15.23
N ILE A 224 11.05 -1.91 -15.84
CA ILE A 224 12.41 -2.40 -16.07
C ILE A 224 13.39 -1.64 -15.17
N THR A 225 14.48 -2.29 -14.80
CA THR A 225 15.65 -1.64 -14.22
C THR A 225 16.64 -1.38 -15.36
N LEU A 226 17.10 -0.13 -15.46
CA LEU A 226 18.08 0.24 -16.48
C LEU A 226 19.43 -0.40 -16.19
N PRO A 227 20.06 -1.02 -17.19
CA PRO A 227 21.35 -1.68 -17.02
C PRO A 227 22.47 -0.64 -16.85
N LYS A 228 23.66 -1.11 -16.49
CA LYS A 228 24.87 -0.30 -16.61
C LYS A 228 25.12 0.04 -18.06
N VAL A 229 25.62 1.26 -18.32
CA VAL A 229 26.06 1.65 -19.64
C VAL A 229 27.35 0.86 -19.97
N PRO A 230 27.46 0.20 -21.14
CA PRO A 230 28.67 -0.48 -21.53
C PRO A 230 29.87 0.46 -21.49
N SER A 231 30.98 -0.02 -20.92
CA SER A 231 32.23 0.75 -20.83
C SER A 231 32.83 1.01 -22.19
N ARG A 232 33.31 2.23 -22.41
CA ARG A 232 34.02 2.64 -23.61
C ARG A 232 35.34 3.27 -23.20
N LYS A 233 36.46 2.81 -23.80
CA LYS A 233 37.79 3.36 -23.51
C LYS A 233 37.81 4.86 -23.77
N GLY A 234 38.30 5.65 -22.84
CA GLY A 234 38.36 7.11 -22.94
C GLY A 234 37.04 7.85 -22.68
N TYR A 235 36.05 7.19 -22.15
CA TYR A 235 34.75 7.80 -21.82
C TYR A 235 34.32 7.45 -20.41
N ILE A 236 33.61 8.38 -19.79
CA ILE A 236 32.94 8.20 -18.51
C ILE A 236 31.42 8.13 -18.75
N ASN A 237 30.79 7.15 -18.15
CA ASN A 237 29.35 6.95 -18.24
C ASN A 237 28.60 7.89 -17.27
N ASP A 238 27.52 8.52 -17.77
CA ASP A 238 26.63 9.40 -17.01
C ASP A 238 25.16 8.94 -17.14
N GLY A 239 24.96 7.63 -17.35
CA GLY A 239 23.62 7.03 -17.40
C GLY A 239 23.02 6.99 -18.79
N TRP A 240 21.69 7.12 -18.85
CA TRP A 240 20.88 6.92 -20.04
C TRP A 240 20.00 8.12 -20.34
N MET A 241 19.77 8.40 -21.61
CA MET A 241 18.83 9.42 -22.08
C MET A 241 17.71 8.75 -22.87
N LEU A 242 16.46 9.06 -22.52
CA LEU A 242 15.30 8.72 -23.31
C LEU A 242 14.83 9.95 -24.09
N LYS A 243 14.89 9.89 -25.42
CA LYS A 243 14.33 10.92 -26.31
C LYS A 243 13.00 10.46 -26.85
N THR A 244 11.99 11.30 -26.69
CA THR A 244 10.67 11.14 -27.31
C THR A 244 10.40 12.38 -28.17
N SER A 245 9.35 12.34 -28.98
CA SER A 245 8.90 13.52 -29.75
C SER A 245 8.54 14.74 -28.89
N GLN A 246 8.26 14.52 -27.61
CA GLN A 246 7.76 15.57 -26.70
C GLN A 246 8.75 16.00 -25.64
N LYS A 247 9.71 15.12 -25.22
CA LYS A 247 10.68 15.44 -24.19
C LYS A 247 11.94 14.58 -24.26
N THR A 248 13.02 15.13 -23.71
CA THR A 248 14.24 14.40 -23.35
C THR A 248 14.28 14.22 -21.85
N GLN A 249 14.56 13.02 -21.38
CA GLN A 249 14.64 12.71 -19.96
C GLN A 249 15.91 11.89 -19.69
N HIS A 250 16.69 12.32 -18.68
CA HIS A 250 17.89 11.64 -18.20
C HIS A 250 17.53 10.64 -17.10
N TYR A 251 18.25 9.52 -17.06
CA TYR A 251 18.11 8.44 -16.08
C TYR A 251 19.47 7.93 -15.66
N ASN A 252 19.60 7.59 -14.39
CA ASN A 252 20.79 6.92 -13.89
C ASN A 252 20.77 5.41 -14.17
N GLU A 253 21.94 4.78 -14.11
CA GLU A 253 22.05 3.33 -14.06
C GLU A 253 21.27 2.80 -12.83
N GLY A 254 20.51 1.71 -12.98
CA GLY A 254 19.70 1.14 -11.93
C GLY A 254 18.30 1.77 -11.73
N ASP A 255 18.01 2.89 -12.40
CA ASP A 255 16.67 3.50 -12.33
C ASP A 255 15.58 2.56 -12.83
N LYS A 256 14.41 2.64 -12.19
CA LYS A 256 13.23 1.87 -12.55
C LYS A 256 12.32 2.67 -13.47
N VAL A 257 12.11 2.18 -14.69
CA VAL A 257 11.30 2.85 -15.72
C VAL A 257 10.11 1.97 -16.11
N LYS A 258 8.91 2.58 -16.12
CA LYS A 258 7.69 1.91 -16.57
C LYS A 258 7.51 2.04 -18.07
N VAL A 259 7.32 0.90 -18.76
CA VAL A 259 7.29 0.83 -20.23
C VAL A 259 5.85 0.88 -20.73
N TYR A 260 5.54 1.89 -21.55
CA TYR A 260 4.22 2.07 -22.17
C TYR A 260 4.21 1.90 -23.70
N GLY A 261 5.40 1.77 -24.31
CA GLY A 261 5.59 1.62 -25.74
C GLY A 261 7.01 1.16 -26.06
N ASN A 262 7.30 0.94 -27.34
CA ASN A 262 8.68 0.77 -27.79
C ASN A 262 9.50 1.99 -27.41
N CYS A 263 10.66 1.79 -26.81
CA CYS A 263 11.54 2.89 -26.42
C CYS A 263 12.99 2.55 -26.70
N LYS A 264 13.79 3.60 -26.90
CA LYS A 264 15.22 3.51 -27.14
C LYS A 264 15.94 4.43 -26.17
N PHE A 265 16.83 3.85 -25.37
CA PHE A 265 17.70 4.57 -24.46
C PHE A 265 19.06 4.80 -25.13
N TYR A 266 19.55 6.00 -25.01
CA TYR A 266 20.85 6.43 -25.56
C TYR A 266 21.82 6.61 -24.40
N ALA A 267 23.00 6.03 -24.49
CA ALA A 267 24.04 6.22 -23.50
C ALA A 267 24.43 7.70 -23.42
N VAL A 268 24.53 8.21 -22.22
CA VAL A 268 25.17 9.50 -21.94
C VAL A 268 26.60 9.20 -21.52
N GLN A 269 27.55 9.62 -22.37
CA GLN A 269 28.97 9.38 -22.17
C GLN A 269 29.76 10.66 -22.50
N GLU A 270 30.63 11.06 -21.60
CA GLU A 270 31.54 12.19 -21.78
C GLU A 270 32.94 11.69 -22.09
N GLN A 271 33.64 12.39 -22.98
CA GLN A 271 35.06 12.11 -23.23
C GLN A 271 35.85 12.42 -21.96
N ALA A 272 36.57 11.43 -21.48
CA ALA A 272 37.39 11.55 -20.28
C ALA A 272 38.74 12.19 -20.58
N ALA A 273 39.27 12.94 -19.65
CA ALA A 273 40.69 13.20 -19.59
C ALA A 273 41.43 11.94 -19.14
N SER A 274 42.60 11.69 -19.66
CA SER A 274 43.42 10.52 -19.31
C SER A 274 44.70 10.92 -18.63
N VAL A 275 45.01 10.24 -17.54
CA VAL A 275 46.32 10.33 -16.89
C VAL A 275 47.02 8.98 -17.11
N VAL A 276 48.13 9.04 -17.84
CA VAL A 276 48.92 7.85 -18.10
C VAL A 276 50.09 7.81 -17.10
N LEU A 277 50.11 6.77 -16.30
CA LEU A 277 51.20 6.52 -15.35
C LEU A 277 52.24 5.62 -15.97
N HIS A 278 53.49 5.99 -15.88
CA HIS A 278 54.62 5.23 -16.46
C HIS A 278 55.51 4.68 -15.34
N LYS A 279 56.11 3.52 -15.56
CA LYS A 279 57.23 3.03 -14.75
C LYS A 279 58.49 3.85 -15.05
N THR A 280 59.48 3.79 -14.18
CA THR A 280 60.77 4.53 -14.25
C THR A 280 61.48 4.39 -15.59
N ARG A 281 61.26 3.32 -16.32
CA ARG A 281 61.88 3.09 -17.67
C ARG A 281 60.91 3.39 -18.82
N GLY A 282 59.86 4.20 -18.62
CA GLY A 282 58.96 4.67 -19.65
C GLY A 282 57.85 3.71 -20.08
N ALA A 283 57.81 2.45 -19.59
CA ALA A 283 56.72 1.55 -19.88
C ALA A 283 55.44 2.02 -19.19
N GLU A 284 54.29 1.94 -19.87
CA GLU A 284 52.99 2.26 -19.29
C GLU A 284 52.72 1.33 -18.09
N TYR A 285 52.37 1.93 -16.95
CA TYR A 285 51.94 1.22 -15.75
C TYR A 285 50.43 1.11 -15.67
N LYS A 286 49.74 2.25 -15.85
CA LYS A 286 48.27 2.32 -15.77
C LYS A 286 47.77 3.60 -16.42
N THR A 287 46.66 3.50 -17.12
CA THR A 287 45.89 4.67 -17.56
C THR A 287 44.68 4.84 -16.68
N ILE A 288 44.47 6.04 -16.15
CA ILE A 288 43.31 6.44 -15.34
C ILE A 288 42.49 7.42 -16.18
N TYR A 289 41.20 7.19 -16.29
CA TYR A 289 40.27 8.09 -16.95
C TYR A 289 39.45 8.85 -15.89
N VAL A 290 39.40 10.19 -16.03
CA VAL A 290 38.68 11.08 -15.11
C VAL A 290 37.83 12.05 -15.93
N LYS A 291 36.72 12.49 -15.34
CA LYS A 291 35.91 13.56 -15.91
C LYS A 291 36.72 14.85 -15.88
N LYS A 292 36.68 15.64 -16.96
CA LYS A 292 37.35 16.94 -17.01
C LYS A 292 36.80 17.84 -15.87
N GLY A 293 37.69 18.39 -15.07
CA GLY A 293 37.37 19.20 -13.90
C GLY A 293 37.20 18.43 -12.57
N ASP A 294 37.17 17.10 -12.62
CA ASP A 294 37.09 16.29 -11.40
C ASP A 294 38.46 16.06 -10.77
N SER A 295 38.53 15.97 -9.47
CA SER A 295 39.71 15.54 -8.72
C SER A 295 39.79 14.01 -8.67
N PHE A 296 40.98 13.47 -8.73
CA PHE A 296 41.25 12.04 -8.59
C PHE A 296 42.42 11.78 -7.64
N THR A 297 42.47 10.56 -7.11
CA THR A 297 43.60 10.14 -6.24
C THR A 297 44.57 9.30 -7.04
N LEU A 298 45.83 9.72 -7.04
CA LEU A 298 46.89 8.93 -7.62
C LEU A 298 47.08 7.62 -6.82
N PRO A 299 47.10 6.46 -7.50
CA PRO A 299 47.32 5.20 -6.80
C PRO A 299 48.79 5.09 -6.37
N GLY A 300 49.03 4.29 -5.33
CA GLY A 300 50.39 3.80 -5.07
C GLY A 300 50.85 2.88 -6.22
N ALA A 301 52.15 2.72 -6.39
CA ALA A 301 52.72 1.71 -7.25
C ALA A 301 53.31 0.54 -6.42
N GLU A 302 53.37 -0.64 -7.04
CA GLU A 302 54.06 -1.78 -6.43
C GLU A 302 55.55 -1.46 -6.23
N ASN A 303 56.12 -1.82 -5.11
CA ASN A 303 57.52 -1.70 -4.80
C ASN A 303 58.27 -2.90 -5.41
N PRO A 304 59.14 -2.71 -6.43
CA PRO A 304 60.07 -3.77 -6.80
C PRO A 304 61.04 -4.09 -5.65
N GLU A 305 61.58 -5.29 -5.63
CA GLU A 305 62.52 -5.69 -4.62
C GLU A 305 63.68 -4.69 -4.48
N GLY A 306 63.95 -4.24 -3.26
CA GLY A 306 64.97 -3.23 -3.00
C GLY A 306 64.60 -1.78 -3.26
N TYR A 307 63.35 -1.47 -3.66
CA TYR A 307 62.88 -0.11 -3.91
C TYR A 307 61.62 0.23 -3.12
N THR A 308 61.49 1.51 -2.77
CA THR A 308 60.28 2.05 -2.13
C THR A 308 59.63 3.08 -3.03
N PHE A 309 58.34 2.95 -3.29
CA PHE A 309 57.57 3.93 -4.04
C PHE A 309 57.41 5.23 -3.25
N MET A 310 57.96 6.32 -3.77
CA MET A 310 57.93 7.63 -3.12
C MET A 310 56.83 8.55 -3.64
N GLY A 311 56.34 8.30 -4.86
CA GLY A 311 55.30 9.11 -5.49
C GLY A 311 55.42 9.17 -7.02
N TRP A 312 54.53 9.95 -7.61
CA TRP A 312 54.49 10.20 -9.06
C TRP A 312 55.05 11.59 -9.39
N SER A 313 55.78 11.71 -10.50
CA SER A 313 56.34 12.97 -11.04
C SER A 313 55.82 13.24 -12.46
N THR A 314 55.55 14.48 -12.78
CA THR A 314 55.21 14.92 -14.14
C THR A 314 56.42 14.97 -15.08
N LYS A 315 57.64 14.84 -14.55
CA LYS A 315 58.89 14.80 -15.35
C LYS A 315 59.55 13.42 -15.19
N PRO A 316 60.10 12.83 -16.27
CA PRO A 316 60.80 11.56 -16.16
C PRO A 316 62.11 11.70 -15.34
N ASN A 317 62.53 10.63 -14.70
CA ASN A 317 63.84 10.49 -14.01
C ASN A 317 64.11 11.47 -12.86
N ILE A 318 63.07 11.94 -12.15
CA ILE A 318 63.22 12.75 -10.93
C ILE A 318 63.24 11.87 -9.69
N VAL A 319 64.12 12.16 -8.78
CA VAL A 319 64.12 11.61 -7.41
C VAL A 319 63.19 12.47 -6.57
N ILE A 320 62.08 11.89 -6.08
CA ILE A 320 61.15 12.58 -5.20
C ILE A 320 61.61 12.32 -3.76
N THR A 321 61.98 13.36 -3.05
CA THR A 321 62.31 13.31 -1.63
C THR A 321 61.11 13.84 -0.82
N GLY A 322 60.44 12.99 -0.02
CA GLY A 322 59.60 13.39 1.09
C GLY A 322 58.15 13.77 0.82
N SER A 323 57.52 13.43 -0.33
CA SER A 323 56.11 13.79 -0.59
C SER A 323 55.17 12.62 -0.35
N LYS A 324 54.10 12.86 0.42
CA LYS A 324 52.94 11.95 0.50
C LYS A 324 52.13 12.01 -0.81
N PRO A 325 51.47 10.91 -1.24
CA PRO A 325 50.55 10.94 -2.39
C PRO A 325 49.51 12.04 -2.21
N GLY A 326 49.46 12.99 -3.16
CA GLY A 326 48.51 14.09 -3.12
C GLY A 326 47.32 13.86 -4.06
N LYS A 327 46.23 14.59 -3.79
CA LYS A 327 45.12 14.76 -4.76
C LYS A 327 45.57 15.75 -5.83
N VAL A 328 45.39 15.41 -7.10
CA VAL A 328 45.65 16.31 -8.22
C VAL A 328 44.31 16.69 -8.87
N GLN A 329 44.10 17.98 -9.05
CA GLN A 329 43.00 18.52 -9.82
C GLN A 329 43.47 18.69 -11.28
N TYR A 330 42.67 18.22 -12.21
CA TYR A 330 42.94 18.32 -13.62
C TYR A 330 42.10 19.46 -14.20
N GLU A 331 42.71 20.50 -14.69
CA GLU A 331 42.06 21.60 -15.42
C GLU A 331 41.68 21.23 -16.86
#